data_e9e134713206a2e66b659d49e29e3607
#
_entry.id   e9e134713206a2e66b659d49e29e3607
#
_cell.length_a   1.000
_cell.length_b   1.000
_cell.length_c   1.000
_cell.angle_alpha   90.00
_cell.angle_beta   90.00
_cell.angle_gamma   90.00
#
_symmetry.space_group_name_H-M   'P 1'
#
loop_
_entity.id
_entity.type
_entity.pdbx_description
1 polymer ?
#
loop_
_entity_poly.entity_id
_entity_poly.type
_entity_poly.pdbx_seq_one_letter_code
_entity_poly.pdbx_strand_id
1 'polypeptide(L)'
;MYDNTYVSNLKLSTSPFRKGRMRGILNRLLYNQNLKRHSRKLRLNMTDAEKQLWSKIRMKRAEGFQFYRQKIIGDYIVDFFCHRANLVIELDGGQHYAEEGAKSDRLRDEYMRTCGLKVLRFSDADVLKNVEGVVQVILESLRSN
;
A
#
# COMPACT_ATOMS: atom_id res chain seq x y z
N MET A 1 4.14 -22.25 -2.58
CA MET A 1 2.92 -22.68 -1.90
C MET A 1 2.89 -22.04 -0.53
N TYR A 2 2.26 -20.88 -0.44
CA TYR A 2 2.15 -20.19 0.84
C TYR A 2 0.88 -20.68 1.53
N ASP A 3 1.07 -21.29 2.68
CA ASP A 3 0.02 -21.87 3.48
C ASP A 3 -0.92 -20.75 4.00
N ASN A 4 -2.13 -20.75 3.47
CA ASN A 4 -3.19 -19.79 3.80
C ASN A 4 -3.86 -20.09 5.16
N THR A 5 -3.24 -20.95 5.98
CA THR A 5 -3.78 -21.42 7.25
C THR A 5 -3.78 -20.35 8.35
N TYR A 6 -3.05 -19.27 8.18
CA TYR A 6 -3.01 -18.19 9.19
C TYR A 6 -4.25 -17.31 9.22
N VAL A 7 -5.02 -17.24 8.15
CA VAL A 7 -6.22 -16.39 8.08
C VAL A 7 -7.47 -17.13 8.56
N SER A 8 -7.50 -18.45 8.44
CA SER A 8 -8.68 -19.25 8.77
C SER A 8 -8.89 -19.51 10.27
N ASN A 9 -7.89 -19.26 11.11
CA ASN A 9 -7.97 -19.48 12.55
C ASN A 9 -8.24 -18.24 13.40
N LEU A 10 -8.35 -17.06 12.79
CA LEU A 10 -8.85 -15.88 13.47
C LEU A 10 -10.39 -15.95 13.53
N LYS A 11 -10.92 -16.78 14.43
CA LYS A 11 -12.31 -16.61 14.90
C LYS A 11 -12.36 -15.25 15.55
N LEU A 12 -12.85 -14.27 14.79
CA LEU A 12 -13.16 -12.93 15.29
C LEU A 12 -14.22 -13.09 16.38
N SER A 13 -13.80 -13.04 17.62
CA SER A 13 -14.69 -12.88 18.75
C SER A 13 -15.50 -11.61 18.52
N THR A 14 -16.81 -11.72 18.62
CA THR A 14 -17.80 -10.63 18.44
C THR A 14 -17.83 -9.66 19.61
N SER A 15 -16.68 -9.26 20.13
CA SER A 15 -16.60 -8.22 21.15
C SER A 15 -16.66 -6.83 20.50
N PRO A 16 -17.39 -5.84 21.10
CA PRO A 16 -17.59 -4.52 20.51
C PRO A 16 -16.34 -3.64 20.66
N PHE A 17 -15.23 -4.08 20.06
CA PHE A 17 -14.03 -3.27 20.00
C PHE A 17 -14.15 -2.20 18.91
N ARG A 18 -13.87 -0.95 19.26
CA ARG A 18 -13.84 0.18 18.33
C ARG A 18 -13.03 -0.16 17.09
N LYS A 19 -13.65 -0.04 15.91
CA LYS A 19 -13.07 -0.38 14.59
C LYS A 19 -11.63 0.13 14.35
N GLY A 20 -11.25 1.28 14.92
CA GLY A 20 -9.91 1.86 14.75
C GLY A 20 -8.80 1.14 15.52
N ARG A 21 -9.12 0.54 16.67
CA ARG A 21 -8.13 -0.18 17.50
C ARG A 21 -7.84 -1.57 16.94
N MET A 22 -8.82 -2.23 16.33
CA MET A 22 -8.64 -3.53 15.68
C MET A 22 -7.74 -3.44 14.44
N ARG A 23 -7.82 -2.36 13.64
CA ARG A 23 -6.92 -2.16 12.51
C ARG A 23 -5.45 -2.09 12.92
N GLY A 24 -5.13 -1.41 14.02
CA GLY A 24 -3.76 -1.33 14.54
C GLY A 24 -3.24 -2.67 15.04
N ILE A 25 -4.08 -3.48 15.67
CA ILE A 25 -3.75 -4.82 16.15
C ILE A 25 -3.60 -5.78 14.96
N LEU A 26 -4.54 -5.75 14.00
CA LEU A 26 -4.49 -6.57 12.81
C LEU A 26 -3.23 -6.27 11.98
N ASN A 27 -2.88 -5.00 11.78
CA ASN A 27 -1.66 -4.62 11.08
C ASN A 27 -0.38 -5.07 11.80
N ARG A 28 -0.38 -5.13 13.13
CA ARG A 28 0.75 -5.69 13.90
C ARG A 28 0.84 -7.20 13.79
N LEU A 29 -0.29 -7.89 13.86
CA LEU A 29 -0.36 -9.36 13.77
C LEU A 29 -0.02 -9.86 12.37
N LEU A 30 -0.33 -9.08 11.35
CA LEU A 30 -0.09 -9.43 9.94
C LEU A 30 1.25 -8.89 9.41
N TYR A 31 2.08 -8.30 10.28
CA TYR A 31 3.38 -7.78 9.88
C TYR A 31 4.39 -8.92 9.67
N ASN A 32 4.77 -9.16 8.41
CA ASN A 32 5.77 -10.16 8.07
C ASN A 32 7.19 -9.63 8.27
N GLN A 33 7.85 -10.09 9.33
CA GLN A 33 9.21 -9.69 9.69
C GLN A 33 10.25 -10.03 8.60
N ASN A 34 10.00 -11.09 7.83
CA ASN A 34 10.93 -11.53 6.77
C ASN A 34 11.04 -10.50 5.64
N LEU A 35 10.00 -9.69 5.43
CA LEU A 35 10.00 -8.63 4.42
C LEU A 35 10.75 -7.36 4.85
N LYS A 36 11.14 -7.24 6.11
CA LYS A 36 11.79 -6.03 6.64
C LYS A 36 13.09 -5.69 5.92
N ARG A 37 13.92 -6.70 5.66
CA ARG A 37 15.18 -6.52 4.92
C ARG A 37 14.91 -6.10 3.49
N HIS A 38 13.94 -6.73 2.84
CA HIS A 38 13.55 -6.41 1.47
C HIS A 38 12.99 -5.00 1.35
N SER A 39 12.10 -4.61 2.25
CA SER A 39 11.55 -3.24 2.32
C SER A 39 12.65 -2.17 2.49
N ARG A 40 13.65 -2.44 3.33
CA ARG A 40 14.81 -1.54 3.47
C ARG A 40 15.62 -1.41 2.17
N LYS A 41 15.87 -2.53 1.48
CA LYS A 41 16.56 -2.54 0.19
C LYS A 41 15.80 -1.73 -0.86
N LEU A 42 14.49 -1.89 -0.95
CA LEU A 42 13.64 -1.13 -1.87
C LEU A 42 13.68 0.38 -1.59
N ARG A 43 13.69 0.80 -0.31
CA ARG A 43 13.83 2.21 0.06
C ARG A 43 15.15 2.85 -0.40
N LEU A 44 16.21 2.06 -0.46
CA LEU A 44 17.52 2.51 -0.95
C LEU A 44 17.60 2.55 -2.48
N ASN A 45 16.77 1.77 -3.16
CA ASN A 45 16.78 1.59 -4.61
C ASN A 45 15.44 2.00 -5.25
N MET A 46 14.92 3.15 -4.85
CA MET A 46 13.70 3.70 -5.43
C MET A 46 13.90 4.03 -6.91
N THR A 47 12.88 3.78 -7.73
CA THR A 47 12.85 4.22 -9.13
C THR A 47 12.77 5.75 -9.21
N ASP A 48 13.03 6.31 -10.38
CA ASP A 48 12.95 7.76 -10.58
C ASP A 48 11.51 8.27 -10.39
N ALA A 49 10.51 7.51 -10.85
CA ALA A 49 9.11 7.83 -10.62
C ALA A 49 8.76 7.82 -9.11
N GLU A 50 9.18 6.79 -8.39
CA GLU A 50 9.00 6.72 -6.94
C GLU A 50 9.65 7.90 -6.21
N LYS A 51 10.89 8.26 -6.57
CA LYS A 51 11.59 9.42 -6.00
C LYS A 51 10.84 10.72 -6.26
N GLN A 52 10.36 10.90 -7.49
CA GLN A 52 9.64 12.11 -7.88
C GLN A 52 8.32 12.24 -7.10
N LEU A 53 7.51 11.19 -7.05
CA LEU A 53 6.27 11.20 -6.28
C LEU A 53 6.53 11.37 -4.78
N TRP A 54 7.51 10.65 -4.23
CA TRP A 54 7.90 10.76 -2.82
C TRP A 54 8.27 12.19 -2.43
N SER A 55 8.99 12.91 -3.28
CA SER A 55 9.35 14.31 -3.03
C SER A 55 8.14 15.22 -2.81
N LYS A 56 6.99 14.88 -3.42
CA LYS A 56 5.74 15.64 -3.35
C LYS A 56 4.88 15.29 -2.13
N ILE A 57 4.87 14.04 -1.70
CA ILE A 57 3.94 13.55 -0.67
C ILE A 57 4.58 13.34 0.71
N ARG A 58 5.90 13.29 0.79
CA ARG A 58 6.62 13.14 2.07
C ARG A 58 6.43 14.34 2.99
N MET A 59 6.71 14.13 4.29
CA MET A 59 6.73 15.21 5.29
C MET A 59 5.39 15.97 5.40
N LYS A 60 4.28 15.24 5.25
CA LYS A 60 2.91 15.78 5.30
C LYS A 60 2.61 16.86 4.26
N ARG A 61 3.36 16.91 3.15
CA ARG A 61 3.14 17.87 2.06
C ARG A 61 1.81 17.67 1.33
N ALA A 62 1.27 16.46 1.36
CA ALA A 62 -0.05 16.16 0.83
C ALA A 62 -1.14 16.54 1.86
N GLU A 63 -1.41 17.82 2.01
CA GLU A 63 -2.45 18.39 2.89
C GLU A 63 -2.39 17.89 4.35
N GLY A 64 -1.20 17.70 4.88
CA GLY A 64 -0.99 17.25 6.25
C GLY A 64 -1.09 15.74 6.46
N PHE A 65 -1.33 14.97 5.41
CA PHE A 65 -1.35 13.51 5.48
C PHE A 65 0.06 12.93 5.51
N GLN A 66 0.31 12.03 6.45
CA GLN A 66 1.58 11.32 6.55
C GLN A 66 1.57 10.09 5.67
N PHE A 67 2.50 10.03 4.71
CA PHE A 67 2.78 8.86 3.89
C PHE A 67 4.02 8.13 4.37
N TYR A 68 4.01 6.82 4.20
CA TYR A 68 5.14 5.93 4.43
C TYR A 68 5.47 5.22 3.12
N ARG A 69 6.73 5.09 2.80
CA ARG A 69 7.20 4.38 1.60
C ARG A 69 7.59 2.94 1.92
N GLN A 70 7.42 2.05 0.96
CA GLN A 70 7.77 0.63 1.04
C GLN A 70 7.26 0.00 2.33
N LYS A 71 5.97 0.23 2.61
CA LYS A 71 5.31 -0.27 3.82
C LYS A 71 4.92 -1.72 3.67
N ILE A 72 5.23 -2.53 4.68
CA ILE A 72 4.78 -3.93 4.77
C ILE A 72 3.35 -3.95 5.27
N ILE A 73 2.47 -4.61 4.51
CA ILE A 73 1.07 -4.87 4.86
C ILE A 73 0.81 -6.36 4.61
N GLY A 74 0.70 -7.15 5.68
CA GLY A 74 0.64 -8.60 5.58
C GLY A 74 1.92 -9.16 4.95
N ASP A 75 1.76 -9.90 3.86
CA ASP A 75 2.85 -10.49 3.07
C ASP A 75 3.26 -9.63 1.87
N TYR A 76 2.78 -8.39 1.80
CA TYR A 76 3.03 -7.49 0.68
C TYR A 76 3.81 -6.26 1.10
N ILE A 77 4.61 -5.72 0.19
CA ILE A 77 5.21 -4.40 0.33
C ILE A 77 4.51 -3.47 -0.65
N VAL A 78 3.96 -2.37 -0.15
CA VAL A 78 3.31 -1.34 -0.96
C VAL A 78 4.22 -0.13 -1.13
N ASP A 79 4.16 0.54 -2.28
CA ASP A 79 5.07 1.65 -2.58
C ASP A 79 4.88 2.81 -1.62
N PHE A 80 3.63 3.28 -1.47
CA PHE A 80 3.30 4.33 -0.51
C PHE A 80 2.00 4.01 0.23
N PHE A 81 1.95 4.36 1.49
CA PHE A 81 0.80 4.10 2.36
C PHE A 81 0.50 5.29 3.27
N CYS A 82 -0.77 5.70 3.29
CA CYS A 82 -1.30 6.66 4.23
C CYS A 82 -2.26 5.96 5.20
N HIS A 83 -1.85 5.81 6.44
CA HIS A 83 -2.65 5.11 7.47
C HIS A 83 -3.96 5.84 7.76
N ARG A 84 -3.92 7.18 7.89
CA ARG A 84 -5.09 7.99 8.24
C ARG A 84 -6.21 7.89 7.20
N ALA A 85 -5.83 7.81 5.92
CA ALA A 85 -6.77 7.70 4.80
C ALA A 85 -7.04 6.25 4.35
N ASN A 86 -6.37 5.26 4.94
CA ASN A 86 -6.36 3.87 4.47
C ASN A 86 -6.09 3.76 2.96
N LEU A 87 -5.16 4.57 2.48
CA LEU A 87 -4.82 4.72 1.07
C LEU A 87 -3.47 4.10 0.77
N VAL A 88 -3.45 3.21 -0.20
CA VAL A 88 -2.25 2.63 -0.83
C VAL A 88 -2.06 3.26 -2.19
N ILE A 89 -0.83 3.60 -2.53
CA ILE A 89 -0.44 4.06 -3.86
C ILE A 89 0.62 3.11 -4.40
N GLU A 90 0.42 2.60 -5.60
CA GLU A 90 1.31 1.71 -6.32
C GLU A 90 1.74 2.35 -7.63
N LEU A 91 3.02 2.23 -7.96
CA LEU A 91 3.57 2.65 -9.23
C LEU A 91 3.92 1.44 -10.08
N ASP A 92 3.44 1.42 -11.30
CA ASP A 92 3.63 0.34 -12.24
C ASP A 92 4.71 0.67 -13.27
N GLY A 93 5.78 -0.13 -13.30
CA GLY A 93 6.91 0.05 -14.20
C GLY A 93 6.66 -0.36 -15.66
N GLY A 94 5.43 -0.66 -16.06
CA GLY A 94 5.06 -1.02 -17.43
C GLY A 94 5.52 -2.42 -17.85
N GLN A 95 5.77 -3.33 -16.92
CA GLN A 95 6.06 -4.72 -17.23
C GLN A 95 4.81 -5.44 -17.72
N HIS A 96 4.93 -6.15 -18.84
CA HIS A 96 3.88 -7.02 -19.35
C HIS A 96 3.68 -8.19 -18.39
N TYR A 97 2.52 -8.27 -17.78
CA TYR A 97 2.17 -9.34 -16.86
C TYR A 97 1.88 -10.64 -17.64
N ALA A 98 2.61 -11.70 -17.31
CA ALA A 98 2.19 -13.05 -17.63
C ALA A 98 0.93 -13.41 -16.83
N GLU A 99 0.17 -14.43 -17.28
CA GLU A 99 -1.08 -14.86 -16.61
C GLU A 99 -0.88 -15.16 -15.11
N GLU A 100 0.27 -15.68 -14.72
CA GLU A 100 0.63 -15.92 -13.31
C GLU A 100 0.73 -14.62 -12.50
N GLY A 101 1.24 -13.55 -13.11
CA GLY A 101 1.28 -12.23 -12.50
C GLY A 101 -0.12 -11.68 -12.24
N ALA A 102 -1.04 -11.84 -13.19
CA ALA A 102 -2.42 -11.38 -13.06
C ALA A 102 -3.17 -12.07 -11.90
N LYS A 103 -2.92 -13.36 -11.65
CA LYS A 103 -3.50 -14.09 -10.51
C LYS A 103 -2.94 -13.58 -9.18
N SER A 104 -1.63 -13.37 -9.11
CA SER A 104 -0.97 -12.81 -7.92
C SER A 104 -1.47 -11.40 -7.61
N ASP A 105 -1.66 -10.57 -8.63
CA ASP A 105 -2.18 -9.21 -8.47
C ASP A 105 -3.62 -9.21 -7.96
N ARG A 106 -4.47 -10.11 -8.44
CA ARG A 106 -5.84 -10.25 -7.94
C ARG A 106 -5.89 -10.66 -6.47
N LEU A 107 -5.03 -11.59 -6.03
CA LEU A 107 -4.95 -12.01 -4.63
C LEU A 107 -4.46 -10.86 -3.74
N ARG A 108 -3.50 -10.08 -4.23
CA ARG A 108 -3.01 -8.87 -3.56
C ARG A 108 -4.10 -7.83 -3.41
N ASP A 109 -4.85 -7.55 -4.49
CA ASP A 109 -5.95 -6.60 -4.48
C ASP A 109 -7.07 -7.01 -3.53
N GLU A 110 -7.44 -8.28 -3.56
CA GLU A 110 -8.44 -8.84 -2.66
C GLU A 110 -7.99 -8.70 -1.20
N TYR A 111 -6.73 -9.00 -0.91
CA TYR A 111 -6.18 -8.83 0.43
C TYR A 111 -6.25 -7.37 0.90
N MET A 112 -5.84 -6.42 0.06
CA MET A 112 -5.91 -4.99 0.38
C MET A 112 -7.35 -4.56 0.63
N ARG A 113 -8.29 -5.02 -0.20
CA ARG A 113 -9.71 -4.76 -0.05
C ARG A 113 -10.27 -5.30 1.27
N THR A 114 -9.92 -6.54 1.65
CA THR A 114 -10.33 -7.13 2.95
C THR A 114 -9.77 -6.37 4.14
N CYS A 115 -8.60 -5.76 4.00
CA CYS A 115 -8.02 -4.86 5.00
C CYS A 115 -8.68 -3.48 5.06
N GLY A 116 -9.66 -3.20 4.19
CA GLY A 116 -10.35 -1.92 4.11
C GLY A 116 -9.48 -0.81 3.49
N LEU A 117 -8.52 -1.18 2.65
CA LEU A 117 -7.62 -0.25 2.00
C LEU A 117 -8.11 0.09 0.60
N LYS A 118 -8.02 1.37 0.25
CA LYS A 118 -8.19 1.85 -1.12
C LYS A 118 -6.83 1.83 -1.81
N VAL A 119 -6.78 1.34 -3.03
CA VAL A 119 -5.55 1.29 -3.84
C VAL A 119 -5.68 2.19 -5.05
N LEU A 120 -4.74 3.12 -5.21
CA LEU A 120 -4.55 3.90 -6.42
C LEU A 120 -3.32 3.40 -7.15
N ARG A 121 -3.43 3.19 -8.46
CA ARG A 121 -2.32 2.80 -9.32
C ARG A 121 -2.06 3.85 -10.38
N PHE A 122 -0.79 4.15 -10.57
CA PHE A 122 -0.30 5.02 -11.63
C PHE A 122 0.83 4.33 -12.36
N SER A 123 0.99 4.59 -13.64
CA SER A 123 2.19 4.16 -14.36
C SER A 123 3.38 5.05 -13.99
N ASP A 124 4.59 4.51 -14.07
CA ASP A 124 5.81 5.32 -13.95
C ASP A 124 5.84 6.46 -14.95
N ALA A 125 5.35 6.19 -16.17
CA ALA A 125 5.26 7.21 -17.22
C ALA A 125 4.34 8.37 -16.84
N ASP A 126 3.20 8.11 -16.20
CA ASP A 126 2.29 9.17 -15.76
C ASP A 126 2.95 10.07 -14.71
N VAL A 127 3.66 9.47 -13.77
CA VAL A 127 4.40 10.22 -12.73
C VAL A 127 5.51 11.06 -13.35
N LEU A 128 6.31 10.48 -14.24
CA LEU A 128 7.45 11.17 -14.86
C LEU A 128 6.99 12.30 -15.81
N LYS A 129 5.85 12.14 -16.48
CA LYS A 129 5.32 13.14 -17.41
C LYS A 129 4.50 14.23 -16.72
N ASN A 130 3.74 13.89 -15.68
CA ASN A 130 2.80 14.80 -15.02
C ASN A 130 2.61 14.45 -13.55
N VAL A 131 3.63 14.64 -12.74
CA VAL A 131 3.57 14.37 -11.30
C VAL A 131 2.52 15.24 -10.59
N GLU A 132 2.30 16.46 -11.04
CA GLU A 132 1.31 17.36 -10.44
C GLU A 132 -0.11 16.83 -10.65
N GLY A 133 -0.43 16.28 -11.85
CA GLY A 133 -1.71 15.63 -12.12
C GLY A 133 -1.92 14.38 -11.26
N VAL A 134 -0.88 13.58 -11.07
CA VAL A 134 -0.90 12.41 -10.16
C VAL A 134 -1.18 12.85 -8.72
N VAL A 135 -0.47 13.87 -8.23
CA VAL A 135 -0.67 14.43 -6.89
C VAL A 135 -2.10 14.95 -6.73
N GLN A 136 -2.67 15.60 -7.74
CA GLN A 136 -4.05 16.08 -7.70
C GLN A 136 -5.04 14.93 -7.48
N VAL A 137 -4.91 13.82 -8.20
CA VAL A 137 -5.75 12.63 -8.01
C VAL A 137 -5.61 12.07 -6.59
N ILE A 138 -4.39 12.03 -6.07
CA ILE A 138 -4.13 11.59 -4.69
C ILE A 138 -4.85 12.51 -3.69
N LEU A 139 -4.73 13.82 -3.83
CA LEU A 139 -5.39 14.79 -2.95
C LEU A 139 -6.91 14.66 -2.98
N GLU A 140 -7.50 14.49 -4.14
CA GLU A 140 -8.94 14.23 -4.29
C GLU A 140 -9.37 12.97 -3.55
N SER A 141 -8.57 11.90 -3.65
CA SER A 141 -8.82 10.67 -2.92
C SER A 141 -8.71 10.83 -1.40
N LEU A 142 -7.78 11.66 -0.91
CA LEU A 142 -7.63 11.96 0.51
C LEU A 142 -8.80 12.74 1.09
N ARG A 143 -9.39 13.64 0.29
CA ARG A 143 -10.54 14.46 0.69
C ARG A 143 -11.86 13.68 0.69
N SER A 144 -11.94 12.59 -0.08
CA SER A 144 -13.18 11.79 -0.25
C SER A 144 -13.40 10.76 0.85
N ASN A 145 -12.56 10.69 1.86
CA ASN A 145 -12.62 9.72 2.96
C ASN A 145 -13.20 10.31 4.23
#